data_93918a26375c525ad1042f63cf1fd995
#
_entry.id   93918a26375c525ad1042f63cf1fd995
#
_cell.length_a   1.000
_cell.length_b   1.000
_cell.length_c   1.000
_cell.angle_alpha   90.00
_cell.angle_beta   90.00
_cell.angle_gamma   90.00
#
_symmetry.space_group_name_H-M   'P 1'
#
loop_
_entity.id
_entity.type
_entity.pdbx_description
1 polymer ?
#
loop_
_entity_poly.entity_id
_entity_poly.type
_entity_poly.pdbx_seq_one_letter_code
_entity_poly.pdbx_strand_id
1 'polypeptide(L)'
;KLTINPSQKKLDGNEVFGDNILVKEWGNNPVDFYARFDENKNDKTVKMAVAVDLGGAYLSSSLDKTKFRDLEKLVKDFAVKSTKEPIEKELKTNTKVHEKLLDQQKNLEKDKKSLLKDIENYREKIAKAEKEIVGKEAEIEKKKEEVNTQKKVVEASNGAVSEQAASSKKIYDK
;
A
#
# COMPACT_ATOMS: atom_id res chain seq x y z
N LYS A 1 -20.62 8.22 37.50
CA LYS A 1 -19.52 7.41 36.95
C LYS A 1 -19.22 6.31 37.95
N LEU A 2 -19.64 5.06 37.63
CA LEU A 2 -19.34 3.91 38.47
C LEU A 2 -17.84 3.65 38.45
N THR A 3 -17.16 3.78 39.57
CA THR A 3 -15.75 3.42 39.68
C THR A 3 -15.67 2.21 40.62
N ILE A 4 -15.39 1.05 40.05
CA ILE A 4 -15.19 -0.19 40.80
C ILE A 4 -13.70 -0.27 41.16
N ASN A 5 -13.40 -0.45 42.44
CA ASN A 5 -12.03 -0.69 42.90
C ASN A 5 -11.56 -2.06 42.36
N PRO A 6 -10.36 -2.18 41.77
CA PRO A 6 -9.87 -3.46 41.23
C PRO A 6 -9.87 -4.63 42.24
N SER A 7 -9.70 -4.34 43.54
CA SER A 7 -9.75 -5.36 44.59
C SER A 7 -11.15 -5.92 44.86
N GLN A 8 -12.18 -5.23 44.38
CA GLN A 8 -13.59 -5.62 44.52
C GLN A 8 -14.11 -6.34 43.27
N LYS A 9 -13.26 -6.57 42.27
CA LYS A 9 -13.64 -7.20 41.01
C LYS A 9 -13.11 -8.62 40.94
N LYS A 10 -14.00 -9.59 40.74
CA LYS A 10 -13.64 -10.97 40.37
C LYS A 10 -14.11 -11.27 38.95
N LEU A 11 -13.27 -11.98 38.21
CA LEU A 11 -13.57 -12.47 36.86
C LEU A 11 -13.57 -13.99 36.91
N ASP A 12 -14.65 -14.59 36.44
CA ASP A 12 -14.76 -16.04 36.31
C ASP A 12 -15.40 -16.35 34.94
N GLY A 13 -14.55 -16.77 34.00
CA GLY A 13 -14.97 -17.01 32.62
C GLY A 13 -15.57 -15.77 31.95
N ASN A 14 -16.87 -15.86 31.63
CA ASN A 14 -17.68 -14.78 31.03
C ASN A 14 -18.47 -13.96 32.08
N GLU A 15 -18.20 -14.14 33.36
CA GLU A 15 -18.87 -13.46 34.46
C GLU A 15 -17.94 -12.46 35.15
N VAL A 16 -18.49 -11.32 35.53
CA VAL A 16 -17.84 -10.27 36.29
C VAL A 16 -18.64 -10.02 37.56
N PHE A 17 -17.99 -10.15 38.68
CA PHE A 17 -18.57 -9.84 39.98
C PHE A 17 -17.91 -8.60 40.59
N GLY A 18 -18.69 -7.69 41.11
CA GLY A 18 -18.24 -6.52 41.85
C GLY A 18 -18.88 -6.55 43.25
N ASP A 19 -18.04 -6.74 44.28
CA ASP A 19 -18.40 -6.86 45.69
C ASP A 19 -18.38 -5.49 46.36
N ASN A 20 -19.41 -5.20 47.19
CA ASN A 20 -19.48 -4.00 48.02
C ASN A 20 -19.25 -2.69 47.23
N ILE A 21 -19.89 -2.53 46.09
CA ILE A 21 -19.75 -1.34 45.23
C ILE A 21 -20.62 -0.20 45.77
N LEU A 22 -19.99 0.95 46.00
CA LEU A 22 -20.71 2.15 46.39
C LEU A 22 -21.15 2.95 45.16
N VAL A 23 -22.44 3.05 44.93
CA VAL A 23 -23.04 3.91 43.91
C VAL A 23 -23.55 5.17 44.60
N LYS A 24 -22.76 6.26 44.45
CA LYS A 24 -23.02 7.53 45.17
C LYS A 24 -24.43 8.06 44.96
N GLU A 25 -24.97 7.91 43.76
CA GLU A 25 -26.31 8.35 43.39
C GLU A 25 -27.41 7.52 44.08
N TRP A 26 -27.08 6.31 44.59
CA TRP A 26 -28.03 5.41 45.22
C TRP A 26 -27.98 5.46 46.76
N GLY A 27 -27.08 6.28 47.32
CA GLY A 27 -26.92 6.44 48.78
C GLY A 27 -25.62 5.82 49.28
N ASN A 28 -25.58 5.58 50.60
CA ASN A 28 -24.37 5.09 51.28
C ASN A 28 -24.32 3.56 51.48
N ASN A 29 -25.34 2.85 51.04
CA ASN A 29 -25.36 1.39 51.17
C ASN A 29 -24.60 0.78 49.96
N PRO A 30 -23.60 -0.06 50.19
CA PRO A 30 -22.93 -0.79 49.12
C PRO A 30 -23.88 -1.82 48.51
N VAL A 31 -23.62 -2.16 47.25
CA VAL A 31 -24.38 -3.13 46.48
C VAL A 31 -23.44 -4.10 45.76
N ASP A 32 -23.90 -5.28 45.41
CA ASP A 32 -23.13 -6.24 44.63
C ASP A 32 -23.62 -6.26 43.21
N PHE A 33 -22.68 -6.16 42.27
CA PHE A 33 -22.93 -6.20 40.84
C PHE A 33 -22.53 -7.55 40.25
N TYR A 34 -23.43 -8.13 39.47
CA TYR A 34 -23.19 -9.32 38.68
C TYR A 34 -23.41 -8.98 37.20
N ALA A 35 -22.44 -9.27 36.35
CA ALA A 35 -22.60 -9.12 34.91
C ALA A 35 -22.11 -10.38 34.21
N ARG A 36 -22.90 -10.88 33.27
CA ARG A 36 -22.54 -12.02 32.41
C ARG A 36 -22.61 -11.62 30.96
N PHE A 37 -21.60 -12.10 30.18
CA PHE A 37 -21.45 -11.81 28.77
C PHE A 37 -21.50 -13.11 27.97
N ASP A 38 -22.59 -13.33 27.25
CA ASP A 38 -22.81 -14.51 26.42
C ASP A 38 -22.53 -14.16 24.95
N GLU A 39 -21.44 -14.70 24.38
CA GLU A 39 -21.07 -14.47 22.98
C GLU A 39 -21.92 -15.36 22.06
N ASN A 40 -22.57 -14.74 21.06
CA ASN A 40 -23.12 -15.43 19.91
C ASN A 40 -22.19 -15.33 18.72
N LYS A 41 -21.42 -16.38 18.45
CA LYS A 41 -20.43 -16.42 17.36
C LYS A 41 -21.07 -16.34 15.98
N ASN A 42 -22.32 -16.80 15.82
CA ASN A 42 -23.01 -16.78 14.54
C ASN A 42 -23.35 -15.34 14.12
N ASP A 43 -23.86 -14.54 15.05
CA ASP A 43 -24.29 -13.16 14.81
C ASP A 43 -23.23 -12.14 15.16
N LYS A 44 -22.07 -12.58 15.67
CA LYS A 44 -20.99 -11.71 16.19
C LYS A 44 -21.50 -10.68 17.20
N THR A 45 -22.44 -11.10 18.03
CA THR A 45 -23.04 -10.27 19.08
C THR A 45 -22.69 -10.79 20.45
N VAL A 46 -22.71 -9.92 21.44
CA VAL A 46 -22.55 -10.28 22.85
C VAL A 46 -23.79 -9.84 23.59
N LYS A 47 -24.46 -10.80 24.24
CA LYS A 47 -25.58 -10.52 25.15
C LYS A 47 -25.01 -10.27 26.53
N MET A 48 -25.35 -9.11 27.12
CA MET A 48 -24.96 -8.77 28.48
C MET A 48 -26.21 -8.87 29.37
N ALA A 49 -26.08 -9.62 30.46
CA ALA A 49 -27.06 -9.66 31.53
C ALA A 49 -26.45 -9.05 32.80
N VAL A 50 -27.18 -8.19 33.47
CA VAL A 50 -26.75 -7.53 34.72
C VAL A 50 -27.77 -7.71 35.80
N ALA A 51 -27.30 -8.08 37.00
CA ALA A 51 -28.09 -8.11 38.21
C ALA A 51 -27.40 -7.32 39.31
N VAL A 52 -28.16 -6.70 40.18
CA VAL A 52 -27.63 -5.93 41.34
C VAL A 52 -28.34 -6.40 42.57
N ASP A 53 -27.58 -6.86 43.57
CA ASP A 53 -28.08 -7.17 44.92
C ASP A 53 -27.94 -5.93 45.81
N LEU A 54 -29.06 -5.54 46.44
CA LEU A 54 -29.12 -4.37 47.34
C LEU A 54 -28.86 -4.73 48.81
N GLY A 55 -28.37 -5.95 49.08
CA GLY A 55 -28.14 -6.46 50.44
C GLY A 55 -29.33 -7.23 51.02
N GLY A 56 -30.05 -8.00 50.18
CA GLY A 56 -31.17 -8.84 50.60
C GLY A 56 -32.25 -9.00 49.54
N ALA A 57 -32.22 -8.22 48.49
CA ALA A 57 -33.12 -8.35 47.33
C ALA A 57 -32.45 -7.84 46.05
N TYR A 58 -32.72 -8.51 44.94
CA TYR A 58 -32.24 -8.05 43.64
C TYR A 58 -33.05 -6.83 43.17
N LEU A 59 -32.33 -5.86 42.64
CA LEU A 59 -32.90 -4.63 42.06
C LEU A 59 -33.86 -4.99 40.92
N SER A 60 -35.09 -4.48 41.01
CA SER A 60 -36.12 -4.60 40.00
C SER A 60 -36.91 -3.30 39.85
N SER A 61 -37.63 -3.16 38.75
CA SER A 61 -38.48 -1.98 38.50
C SER A 61 -39.66 -1.86 39.48
N SER A 62 -40.03 -2.97 40.12
CA SER A 62 -41.06 -3.01 41.16
C SER A 62 -40.51 -2.64 42.55
N LEU A 63 -39.23 -2.92 42.83
CA LEU A 63 -38.61 -2.66 44.11
C LEU A 63 -38.13 -1.19 44.22
N ASP A 64 -37.37 -0.73 43.25
CA ASP A 64 -36.91 0.66 43.17
C ASP A 64 -36.80 1.09 41.69
N LYS A 65 -37.83 1.79 41.24
CA LYS A 65 -37.97 2.22 39.85
C LYS A 65 -36.86 3.21 39.43
N THR A 66 -36.38 4.03 40.35
CA THR A 66 -35.36 5.06 40.06
C THR A 66 -33.98 4.41 39.84
N LYS A 67 -33.55 3.59 40.82
CA LYS A 67 -32.27 2.84 40.69
C LYS A 67 -32.28 1.90 39.49
N PHE A 68 -33.43 1.27 39.19
CA PHE A 68 -33.57 0.40 38.03
C PHE A 68 -33.36 1.15 36.71
N ARG A 69 -33.93 2.35 36.55
CA ARG A 69 -33.72 3.20 35.39
C ARG A 69 -32.27 3.66 35.25
N ASP A 70 -31.61 3.98 36.37
CA ASP A 70 -30.18 4.35 36.38
C ASP A 70 -29.31 3.17 35.93
N LEU A 71 -29.64 1.94 36.37
CA LEU A 71 -28.99 0.72 35.93
C LEU A 71 -29.19 0.49 34.42
N GLU A 72 -30.44 0.60 33.92
CA GLU A 72 -30.74 0.47 32.49
C GLU A 72 -29.90 1.46 31.65
N LYS A 73 -29.84 2.72 32.10
CA LYS A 73 -29.01 3.74 31.43
C LYS A 73 -27.53 3.39 31.45
N LEU A 74 -27.00 2.96 32.60
CA LEU A 74 -25.62 2.55 32.74
C LEU A 74 -25.28 1.41 31.82
N VAL A 75 -26.09 0.37 31.75
CA VAL A 75 -25.92 -0.80 30.89
C VAL A 75 -25.96 -0.40 29.43
N LYS A 76 -26.93 0.44 29.05
CA LYS A 76 -27.02 0.97 27.67
C LYS A 76 -25.82 1.81 27.27
N ASP A 77 -25.39 2.75 28.13
CA ASP A 77 -24.24 3.59 27.88
C ASP A 77 -22.94 2.77 27.74
N PHE A 78 -22.79 1.74 28.59
CA PHE A 78 -21.68 0.79 28.49
C PHE A 78 -21.70 0.02 27.17
N ALA A 79 -22.84 -0.54 26.78
CA ALA A 79 -22.99 -1.29 25.53
C ALA A 79 -22.66 -0.41 24.30
N VAL A 80 -23.22 0.81 24.26
CA VAL A 80 -22.95 1.76 23.18
C VAL A 80 -21.46 2.12 23.12
N LYS A 81 -20.85 2.43 24.27
CA LYS A 81 -19.44 2.81 24.32
C LYS A 81 -18.53 1.66 23.90
N SER A 82 -18.78 0.45 24.42
CA SER A 82 -17.98 -0.74 24.11
C SER A 82 -18.06 -1.15 22.64
N THR A 83 -19.19 -0.86 21.97
CA THR A 83 -19.33 -1.11 20.54
C THR A 83 -18.71 0.00 19.68
N LYS A 84 -18.87 1.25 20.11
CA LYS A 84 -18.45 2.42 19.33
C LYS A 84 -16.94 2.61 19.31
N GLU A 85 -16.25 2.48 20.44
CA GLU A 85 -14.81 2.70 20.56
C GLU A 85 -13.96 1.82 19.62
N PRO A 86 -14.18 0.49 19.51
CA PRO A 86 -13.45 -0.34 18.55
C PRO A 86 -13.67 0.09 17.09
N ILE A 87 -14.93 0.40 16.74
CA ILE A 87 -15.30 0.83 15.39
C ILE A 87 -14.62 2.16 15.03
N GLU A 88 -14.62 3.14 15.93
CA GLU A 88 -13.93 4.42 15.72
C GLU A 88 -12.42 4.24 15.57
N LYS A 89 -11.83 3.34 16.36
CA LYS A 89 -10.39 3.00 16.24
C LYS A 89 -10.06 2.35 14.89
N GLU A 90 -10.89 1.41 14.46
CA GLU A 90 -10.74 0.76 13.16
C GLU A 90 -10.91 1.76 12.02
N LEU A 91 -11.96 2.58 12.05
CA LEU A 91 -12.20 3.64 11.07
C LEU A 91 -11.00 4.58 10.96
N LYS A 92 -10.46 5.04 12.09
CA LYS A 92 -9.27 5.91 12.10
C LYS A 92 -8.04 5.24 11.48
N THR A 93 -7.87 3.94 11.72
CA THR A 93 -6.77 3.16 11.13
C THR A 93 -6.95 3.04 9.62
N ASN A 94 -8.15 2.66 9.18
CA ASN A 94 -8.47 2.49 7.76
C ASN A 94 -8.37 3.82 6.99
N THR A 95 -8.77 4.94 7.60
CA THR A 95 -8.60 6.28 7.01
C THR A 95 -7.13 6.59 6.76
N LYS A 96 -6.25 6.34 7.73
CA LYS A 96 -4.80 6.56 7.55
C LYS A 96 -4.19 5.67 6.45
N VAL A 97 -4.63 4.40 6.37
CA VAL A 97 -4.19 3.49 5.30
C VAL A 97 -4.66 4.01 3.94
N HIS A 98 -5.90 4.46 3.84
CA HIS A 98 -6.45 5.02 2.61
C HIS A 98 -5.69 6.27 2.16
N GLU A 99 -5.43 7.23 3.04
CA GLU A 99 -4.62 8.42 2.74
C GLU A 99 -3.23 8.05 2.21
N LYS A 100 -2.56 7.08 2.86
CA LYS A 100 -1.26 6.60 2.41
C LYS A 100 -1.31 5.98 1.00
N LEU A 101 -2.35 5.19 0.71
CA LEU A 101 -2.53 4.58 -0.62
C LEU A 101 -2.80 5.65 -1.70
N LEU A 102 -3.57 6.69 -1.39
CA LEU A 102 -3.79 7.82 -2.30
C LEU A 102 -2.48 8.56 -2.62
N ASP A 103 -1.63 8.78 -1.63
CA ASP A 103 -0.32 9.42 -1.84
C ASP A 103 0.61 8.53 -2.70
N GLN A 104 0.61 7.21 -2.47
CA GLN A 104 1.35 6.27 -3.30
C GLN A 104 0.84 6.27 -4.75
N GLN A 105 -0.47 6.23 -4.96
CA GLN A 105 -1.06 6.32 -6.29
C GLN A 105 -0.62 7.60 -7.02
N LYS A 106 -0.69 8.74 -6.34
CA LYS A 106 -0.28 10.04 -6.91
C LYS A 106 1.20 10.07 -7.31
N ASN A 107 2.07 9.43 -6.52
CA ASN A 107 3.49 9.33 -6.84
C ASN A 107 3.72 8.41 -8.06
N LEU A 108 3.07 7.25 -8.10
CA LEU A 108 3.14 6.35 -9.25
C LEU A 108 2.63 7.00 -10.56
N GLU A 109 1.61 7.84 -10.48
CA GLU A 109 1.12 8.60 -11.64
C GLU A 109 2.16 9.63 -12.14
N LYS A 110 2.88 10.28 -11.23
CA LYS A 110 3.99 11.19 -11.59
C LYS A 110 5.14 10.42 -12.25
N ASP A 111 5.54 9.29 -11.67
CA ASP A 111 6.62 8.46 -12.19
C ASP A 111 6.25 7.92 -13.59
N LYS A 112 5.02 7.45 -13.77
CA LYS A 112 4.48 7.05 -15.07
C LYS A 112 4.60 8.18 -16.11
N LYS A 113 4.22 9.40 -15.73
CA LYS A 113 4.31 10.56 -16.64
C LYS A 113 5.75 10.87 -17.01
N SER A 114 6.69 10.78 -16.07
CA SER A 114 8.12 10.96 -16.32
C SER A 114 8.66 9.90 -17.29
N LEU A 115 8.35 8.64 -17.03
CA LEU A 115 8.79 7.53 -17.90
C LEU A 115 8.23 7.63 -19.32
N LEU A 116 6.99 8.08 -19.48
CA LEU A 116 6.41 8.32 -20.80
C LEU A 116 7.18 9.41 -21.58
N LYS A 117 7.59 10.48 -20.88
CA LYS A 117 8.42 11.53 -21.48
C LYS A 117 9.82 11.02 -21.88
N ASP A 118 10.41 10.17 -21.04
CA ASP A 118 11.71 9.57 -21.37
C ASP A 118 11.62 8.63 -22.58
N ILE A 119 10.55 7.85 -22.68
CA ILE A 119 10.28 7.02 -23.87
C ILE A 119 10.19 7.89 -25.13
N GLU A 120 9.50 9.02 -25.10
CA GLU A 120 9.42 9.94 -26.25
C GLU A 120 10.80 10.49 -26.64
N ASN A 121 11.58 10.94 -25.67
CA ASN A 121 12.95 11.41 -25.88
C ASN A 121 13.84 10.32 -26.51
N TYR A 122 13.72 9.07 -26.07
CA TYR A 122 14.47 7.96 -26.65
C TYR A 122 14.02 7.65 -28.08
N ARG A 123 12.74 7.70 -28.38
CA ARG A 123 12.22 7.55 -29.74
C ARG A 123 12.78 8.59 -30.71
N GLU A 124 12.84 9.86 -30.27
CA GLU A 124 13.46 10.91 -31.06
C GLU A 124 14.95 10.66 -31.33
N LYS A 125 15.70 10.20 -30.31
CA LYS A 125 17.11 9.85 -30.46
C LYS A 125 17.32 8.69 -31.43
N ILE A 126 16.48 7.67 -31.34
CA ILE A 126 16.52 6.52 -32.27
C ILE A 126 16.26 7.00 -33.70
N ALA A 127 15.20 7.79 -33.93
CA ALA A 127 14.90 8.29 -35.27
C ALA A 127 16.04 9.15 -35.88
N LYS A 128 16.80 9.91 -35.06
CA LYS A 128 17.99 10.65 -35.51
C LYS A 128 19.12 9.69 -35.87
N ALA A 129 19.41 8.72 -35.00
CA ALA A 129 20.43 7.72 -35.24
C ALA A 129 20.17 6.90 -36.51
N GLU A 130 18.92 6.49 -36.75
CA GLU A 130 18.51 5.80 -37.98
C GLU A 130 18.82 6.63 -39.24
N LYS A 131 18.50 7.92 -39.22
CA LYS A 131 18.82 8.83 -40.34
C LYS A 131 20.33 8.94 -40.58
N GLU A 132 21.12 9.02 -39.49
CA GLU A 132 22.59 9.05 -39.59
C GLU A 132 23.17 7.77 -40.16
N ILE A 133 22.61 6.61 -39.77
CA ILE A 133 23.02 5.30 -40.32
C ILE A 133 22.76 5.25 -41.82
N VAL A 134 21.58 5.63 -42.29
CA VAL A 134 21.25 5.67 -43.73
C VAL A 134 22.24 6.61 -44.49
N GLY A 135 22.54 7.75 -43.90
CA GLY A 135 23.53 8.66 -44.48
C GLY A 135 24.95 8.05 -44.62
N LYS A 136 25.39 7.35 -43.57
CA LYS A 136 26.69 6.65 -43.57
C LYS A 136 26.73 5.46 -44.53
N GLU A 137 25.66 4.72 -44.66
CA GLU A 137 25.54 3.63 -45.64
C GLU A 137 25.68 4.15 -47.07
N ALA A 138 25.05 5.28 -47.41
CA ALA A 138 25.20 5.92 -48.71
C ALA A 138 26.65 6.41 -48.97
N GLU A 139 27.31 6.99 -47.96
CA GLU A 139 28.74 7.37 -48.06
C GLU A 139 29.65 6.17 -48.27
N ILE A 140 29.40 5.06 -47.60
CA ILE A 140 30.16 3.81 -47.76
C ILE A 140 30.02 3.28 -49.20
N GLU A 141 28.81 3.26 -49.76
CA GLU A 141 28.58 2.77 -51.09
C GLU A 141 29.32 3.63 -52.14
N LYS A 142 29.25 4.96 -52.00
CA LYS A 142 30.03 5.87 -52.86
C LYS A 142 31.54 5.61 -52.78
N LYS A 143 32.07 5.41 -51.58
CA LYS A 143 33.51 5.11 -51.41
C LYS A 143 33.88 3.74 -52.00
N LYS A 144 33.03 2.74 -51.98
CA LYS A 144 33.25 1.46 -52.64
C LYS A 144 33.38 1.62 -54.16
N GLU A 145 32.53 2.43 -54.76
CA GLU A 145 32.62 2.76 -56.19
C GLU A 145 33.93 3.47 -56.55
N GLU A 146 34.33 4.46 -55.73
CA GLU A 146 35.62 5.18 -55.88
C GLU A 146 36.80 4.20 -55.81
N VAL A 147 36.83 3.32 -54.82
CA VAL A 147 37.86 2.29 -54.64
C VAL A 147 37.89 1.32 -55.84
N ASN A 148 36.76 0.88 -56.33
CA ASN A 148 36.70 0.01 -57.52
C ASN A 148 37.26 0.71 -58.76
N THR A 149 36.95 1.99 -58.95
CA THR A 149 37.45 2.78 -60.04
C THR A 149 38.97 2.91 -59.95
N GLN A 150 39.54 3.26 -58.77
CA GLN A 150 40.93 3.31 -58.51
C GLN A 150 41.66 1.98 -58.77
N LYS A 151 41.08 0.85 -58.33
CA LYS A 151 41.68 -0.46 -58.64
C LYS A 151 41.81 -0.71 -60.11
N LYS A 152 40.81 -0.40 -60.92
CA LYS A 152 40.91 -0.53 -62.39
C LYS A 152 42.02 0.33 -62.99
N VAL A 153 42.24 1.59 -62.49
CA VAL A 153 43.29 2.47 -62.91
C VAL A 153 44.70 1.92 -62.56
N VAL A 154 44.82 1.38 -61.32
CA VAL A 154 46.09 0.76 -60.87
C VAL A 154 46.37 -0.50 -61.66
N GLU A 155 45.44 -1.34 -61.98
CA GLU A 155 45.59 -2.55 -62.83
C GLU A 155 46.03 -2.18 -64.24
N ALA A 156 45.40 -1.18 -64.83
CA ALA A 156 45.78 -0.69 -66.16
C ALA A 156 47.21 -0.10 -66.14
N SER A 157 47.54 0.67 -65.11
CA SER A 157 48.92 1.24 -64.97
C SER A 157 49.99 0.16 -64.80
N ASN A 158 49.71 -0.85 -63.97
CA ASN A 158 50.64 -1.98 -63.79
C ASN A 158 50.78 -2.80 -65.06
N GLY A 159 49.78 -2.95 -65.87
CA GLY A 159 49.82 -3.58 -67.19
C GLY A 159 50.76 -2.79 -68.10
N ALA A 160 50.63 -1.45 -68.22
CA ALA A 160 51.46 -0.58 -69.00
C ALA A 160 52.91 -0.61 -68.56
N VAL A 161 53.19 -0.56 -67.25
CA VAL A 161 54.57 -0.68 -66.73
C VAL A 161 55.18 -2.04 -67.05
N SER A 162 54.43 -3.12 -66.99
CA SER A 162 54.88 -4.46 -67.32
C SER A 162 55.26 -4.59 -68.82
N GLU A 163 54.43 -4.04 -69.71
CA GLU A 163 54.72 -3.99 -71.17
C GLU A 163 55.93 -3.15 -71.48
N GLN A 164 56.14 -2.00 -70.83
CA GLN A 164 57.27 -1.14 -71.02
C GLN A 164 58.57 -1.81 -70.54
N ALA A 165 58.53 -2.51 -69.40
CA ALA A 165 59.66 -3.30 -68.89
C ALA A 165 60.08 -4.43 -69.87
N ALA A 166 59.09 -5.13 -70.44
CA ALA A 166 59.34 -6.19 -71.43
C ALA A 166 59.94 -5.64 -72.74
N SER A 167 59.49 -4.47 -73.20
CA SER A 167 59.99 -3.79 -74.37
C SER A 167 61.43 -3.32 -74.15
N SER A 168 61.75 -2.76 -73.03
CA SER A 168 63.10 -2.34 -72.63
C SER A 168 64.09 -3.51 -72.64
N LYS A 169 63.67 -4.64 -72.06
CA LYS A 169 64.47 -5.87 -72.03
C LYS A 169 64.81 -6.38 -73.43
N LYS A 170 63.90 -6.33 -74.36
CA LYS A 170 64.11 -6.70 -75.76
C LYS A 170 65.12 -5.81 -76.49
N ILE A 171 65.32 -4.57 -76.06
CA ILE A 171 66.32 -3.61 -76.64
C ILE A 171 67.69 -3.92 -76.10
N TYR A 172 67.85 -4.34 -74.87
CA TYR A 172 69.13 -4.67 -74.24
C TYR A 172 69.70 -6.03 -74.63
N ASP A 173 68.86 -6.96 -75.09
CA ASP A 173 69.21 -8.34 -75.48
C ASP A 173 69.58 -8.44 -77.00
N LYS A 174 69.61 -7.30 -77.69
CA LYS A 174 70.13 -7.14 -79.08
C LYS A 174 71.52 -6.49 -79.11
#